data_5a24c182cfc1ee550930329fa47a5609
#
_entry.id   5a24c182cfc1ee550930329fa47a5609
#
_cell.length_a   1.000
_cell.length_b   1.000
_cell.length_c   1.000
_cell.angle_alpha   90.00
_cell.angle_beta   90.00
_cell.angle_gamma   90.00
#
_symmetry.space_group_name_H-M   'P 1'
#
loop_
_entity.id
_entity.type
_entity.pdbx_description
1 polymer ?
#
loop_
_entity_poly.entity_id
_entity_poly.type
_entity_poly.pdbx_seq_one_letter_code
_entity_poly.pdbx_strand_id
1 'polypeptide(L)'
;MNSIIFNEVTKNYGKVQGIANVTLNIESGVTGILGPNGAGKSTTMKVLLGLVKPSIGEVIVDGVNPFENLELRNKIGFVPEYDCFYEHMSAVDYVTYFLLIHDFDRDEANTRAKNSLVELGLQDAMYRKIRTYSRGMRQKTKVARATAFDPEILVCLLYTSPSPRDIS
;
A
#
# COMPACT_ATOMS: atom_id res chain seq x y z
N MET A 1 7.72 18.15 -5.79
CA MET A 1 8.33 16.98 -6.47
C MET A 1 8.45 15.91 -5.43
N ASN A 2 7.74 14.80 -5.63
CA ASN A 2 7.79 13.72 -4.63
C ASN A 2 9.11 12.97 -4.77
N SER A 3 9.97 13.06 -3.77
CA SER A 3 11.26 12.38 -3.73
C SER A 3 11.32 11.42 -2.54
N ILE A 4 11.80 10.20 -2.78
CA ILE A 4 12.00 9.20 -1.74
C ILE A 4 13.48 8.83 -1.74
N ILE A 5 14.15 9.06 -0.62
CA ILE A 5 15.58 8.84 -0.48
C ILE A 5 15.83 7.82 0.63
N PHE A 6 16.57 6.78 0.31
CA PHE A 6 17.13 5.83 1.26
C PHE A 6 18.63 6.09 1.39
N ASN A 7 19.09 6.38 2.60
CA ASN A 7 20.50 6.62 2.91
C ASN A 7 21.04 5.47 3.77
N GLU A 8 21.80 4.56 3.12
CA GLU A 8 22.49 3.42 3.77
C GLU A 8 21.57 2.61 4.71
N VAL A 9 20.33 2.38 4.31
CA VAL A 9 19.30 1.78 5.14
C VAL A 9 19.55 0.32 5.38
N THR A 10 19.69 -0.05 6.65
CA THR A 10 19.74 -1.44 7.12
C THR A 10 18.61 -1.69 8.12
N LYS A 11 17.93 -2.84 7.98
CA LYS A 11 16.94 -3.29 8.95
C LYS A 11 17.21 -4.70 9.41
N ASN A 12 17.42 -4.85 10.72
CA ASN A 12 17.57 -6.13 11.39
C ASN A 12 16.33 -6.45 12.23
N TYR A 13 15.89 -7.69 12.19
CA TYR A 13 14.86 -8.27 13.05
C TYR A 13 15.54 -9.28 13.99
N GLY A 14 16.06 -8.79 15.11
CA GLY A 14 16.93 -9.58 15.97
C GLY A 14 18.19 -10.05 15.22
N LYS A 15 18.33 -11.37 15.03
CA LYS A 15 19.48 -11.96 14.30
C LYS A 15 19.26 -12.05 12.78
N VAL A 16 18.06 -11.77 12.31
CA VAL A 16 17.71 -11.86 10.87
C VAL A 16 17.83 -10.48 10.23
N GLN A 17 18.63 -10.37 9.19
CA GLN A 17 18.75 -9.15 8.40
C GLN A 17 17.66 -9.11 7.33
N GLY A 18 16.80 -8.10 7.38
CA GLY A 18 15.71 -7.90 6.42
C GLY A 18 16.17 -7.17 5.15
N ILE A 19 16.97 -6.11 5.32
CA ILE A 19 17.67 -5.37 4.25
C ILE A 19 19.02 -4.90 4.78
N ALA A 20 19.99 -4.73 3.88
CA ALA A 20 21.35 -4.29 4.20
C ALA A 20 21.79 -3.17 3.29
N ASN A 21 22.24 -2.07 3.88
CA ASN A 21 22.88 -0.94 3.22
C ASN A 21 22.21 -0.48 1.91
N VAL A 22 20.88 -0.32 1.96
CA VAL A 22 20.11 0.12 0.80
C VAL A 22 20.27 1.63 0.63
N THR A 23 20.82 2.03 -0.51
CA THR A 23 20.91 3.44 -0.92
C THR A 23 20.20 3.58 -2.25
N LEU A 24 19.16 4.40 -2.31
CA LEU A 24 18.42 4.66 -3.54
C LEU A 24 17.72 6.02 -3.47
N ASN A 25 17.52 6.61 -4.63
CA ASN A 25 16.71 7.80 -4.81
C ASN A 25 15.61 7.50 -5.83
N ILE A 26 14.35 7.72 -5.44
CA ILE A 26 13.19 7.57 -6.30
C ILE A 26 12.60 8.95 -6.52
N GLU A 27 12.54 9.35 -7.77
CA GLU A 27 11.86 10.56 -8.21
C GLU A 27 10.40 10.27 -8.56
N SER A 28 9.64 11.32 -8.91
CA SER A 28 8.25 11.18 -9.34
C SER A 28 8.10 10.24 -10.53
N GLY A 29 7.03 9.46 -10.55
CA GLY A 29 6.73 8.49 -11.59
C GLY A 29 6.42 7.09 -11.04
N VAL A 30 6.59 6.06 -11.85
CA VAL A 30 6.35 4.67 -11.47
C VAL A 30 7.67 3.94 -11.32
N THR A 31 7.93 3.43 -10.11
CA THR A 31 9.14 2.65 -9.81
C THR A 31 8.76 1.24 -9.39
N GLY A 32 9.35 0.24 -10.03
CA GLY A 32 9.19 -1.17 -9.69
C GLY A 32 10.40 -1.71 -8.92
N ILE A 33 10.15 -2.35 -7.76
CA ILE A 33 11.18 -3.08 -7.01
C ILE A 33 11.03 -4.56 -7.29
N LEU A 34 12.00 -5.12 -8.00
CA LEU A 34 12.01 -6.52 -8.41
C LEU A 34 13.07 -7.31 -7.64
N GLY A 35 12.84 -8.59 -7.46
CA GLY A 35 13.79 -9.49 -6.80
C GLY A 35 13.13 -10.78 -6.29
N PRO A 36 13.91 -11.81 -5.96
CA PRO A 36 13.40 -13.08 -5.45
C PRO A 36 12.70 -12.92 -4.09
N ASN A 37 12.04 -14.00 -3.64
CA ASN A 37 11.51 -14.05 -2.28
C ASN A 37 12.67 -13.97 -1.28
N GLY A 38 12.47 -13.20 -0.20
CA GLY A 38 13.53 -12.94 0.78
C GLY A 38 14.48 -11.78 0.44
N ALA A 39 14.41 -11.17 -0.76
CA ALA A 39 15.28 -10.05 -1.14
C ALA A 39 15.02 -8.72 -0.37
N GLY A 40 14.13 -8.73 0.62
CA GLY A 40 13.86 -7.55 1.45
C GLY A 40 12.81 -6.58 0.89
N LYS A 41 12.14 -6.88 -0.24
CA LYS A 41 11.15 -6.01 -0.87
C LYS A 41 10.09 -5.50 0.13
N SER A 42 9.45 -6.41 0.85
CA SER A 42 8.41 -6.06 1.83
C SER A 42 8.99 -5.27 3.02
N THR A 43 10.24 -5.52 3.41
CA THR A 43 10.93 -4.74 4.45
C THR A 43 11.21 -3.32 3.97
N THR A 44 11.71 -3.15 2.75
CA THR A 44 11.94 -1.84 2.13
C THR A 44 10.64 -1.02 2.10
N MET A 45 9.52 -1.63 1.67
CA MET A 45 8.22 -0.96 1.65
C MET A 45 7.72 -0.60 3.07
N LYS A 46 7.91 -1.50 4.06
CA LYS A 46 7.51 -1.21 5.45
C LYS A 46 8.32 -0.06 6.06
N VAL A 47 9.60 0.05 5.71
CA VAL A 47 10.45 1.17 6.16
C VAL A 47 10.00 2.46 5.48
N LEU A 48 9.73 2.44 4.16
CA LEU A 48 9.18 3.57 3.41
C LEU A 48 7.86 4.08 4.00
N LEU A 49 6.96 3.17 4.36
CA LEU A 49 5.67 3.50 4.97
C LEU A 49 5.76 4.00 6.43
N GLY A 50 6.96 4.05 7.00
CA GLY A 50 7.14 4.38 8.42
C GLY A 50 6.56 3.36 9.38
N LEU A 51 6.25 2.13 8.92
CA LEU A 51 5.72 1.05 9.76
C LEU A 51 6.81 0.37 10.59
N VAL A 52 8.05 0.48 10.14
CA VAL A 52 9.23 -0.14 10.78
C VAL A 52 10.39 0.83 10.72
N LYS A 53 10.96 1.15 11.88
CA LYS A 53 12.15 2.02 11.96
C LYS A 53 13.38 1.28 11.44
N PRO A 54 14.24 1.90 10.61
CA PRO A 54 15.55 1.36 10.25
C PRO A 54 16.40 1.05 11.49
N SER A 55 17.30 0.08 11.39
CA SER A 55 18.32 -0.18 12.41
C SER A 55 19.54 0.72 12.24
N ILE A 56 19.86 1.04 10.96
CA ILE A 56 20.94 1.96 10.56
C ILE A 56 20.42 2.72 9.34
N GLY A 57 20.91 3.95 9.15
CA GLY A 57 20.50 4.82 8.06
C GLY A 57 19.12 5.44 8.27
N GLU A 58 18.63 6.09 7.25
CA GLU A 58 17.35 6.79 7.30
C GLU A 58 16.62 6.75 5.96
N VAL A 59 15.29 6.93 6.02
CA VAL A 59 14.45 7.17 4.85
C VAL A 59 13.84 8.56 4.97
N ILE A 60 13.91 9.30 3.88
CA ILE A 60 13.32 10.64 3.76
C ILE A 60 12.33 10.62 2.60
N VAL A 61 11.13 11.09 2.84
CA VAL A 61 10.06 11.25 1.84
C VAL A 61 9.65 12.72 1.87
N ASP A 62 9.83 13.41 0.76
CA ASP A 62 9.56 14.85 0.64
C ASP A 62 10.19 15.69 1.77
N GLY A 63 11.44 15.36 2.12
CA GLY A 63 12.20 16.07 3.15
C GLY A 63 11.91 15.66 4.59
N VAL A 64 10.99 14.72 4.85
CA VAL A 64 10.62 14.29 6.21
C VAL A 64 10.76 12.77 6.40
N ASN A 65 11.00 12.37 7.66
CA ASN A 65 11.10 10.97 8.02
C ASN A 65 9.69 10.36 8.21
N PRO A 66 9.29 9.35 7.43
CA PRO A 66 7.94 8.77 7.49
C PRO A 66 7.65 8.04 8.81
N PHE A 67 8.67 7.60 9.55
CA PHE A 67 8.48 6.98 10.86
C PHE A 67 8.06 8.00 11.93
N GLU A 68 8.49 9.23 11.82
CA GLU A 68 8.29 10.30 12.79
C GLU A 68 7.15 11.27 12.41
N ASN A 69 6.66 11.18 11.16
CA ASN A 69 5.65 12.10 10.64
C ASN A 69 4.35 11.38 10.27
N LEU A 70 3.29 11.61 11.07
CA LEU A 70 1.98 11.04 10.84
C LEU A 70 1.24 11.68 9.65
N GLU A 71 1.42 12.99 9.45
CA GLU A 71 0.78 13.71 8.35
C GLU A 71 1.25 13.20 6.98
N LEU A 72 2.56 12.90 6.86
CA LEU A 72 3.08 12.27 5.66
C LEU A 72 2.43 10.91 5.41
N ARG A 73 2.20 10.11 6.44
CA ARG A 73 1.57 8.79 6.28
C ARG A 73 0.13 8.89 5.76
N ASN A 74 -0.58 9.96 6.09
CA ASN A 74 -1.92 10.23 5.56
C ASN A 74 -1.92 10.58 4.06
N LYS A 75 -0.75 10.88 3.48
CA LYS A 75 -0.58 11.14 2.04
C LYS A 75 -0.13 9.90 1.27
N ILE A 76 0.10 8.78 1.93
CA ILE A 76 0.59 7.55 1.31
C ILE A 76 -0.53 6.50 1.26
N GLY A 77 -0.96 6.15 0.06
CA GLY A 77 -1.84 5.01 -0.17
C GLY A 77 -1.05 3.70 -0.11
N PHE A 78 -1.59 2.71 0.59
CA PHE A 78 -0.95 1.40 0.71
C PHE A 78 -1.87 0.26 0.29
N VAL A 79 -1.40 -0.54 -0.68
CA VAL A 79 -2.03 -1.78 -1.12
C VAL A 79 -1.24 -2.97 -0.56
N PRO A 80 -1.72 -3.65 0.49
CA PRO A 80 -1.02 -4.76 1.11
C PRO A 80 -1.06 -6.01 0.21
N GLU A 81 -0.04 -6.87 0.39
CA GLU A 81 0.04 -8.17 -0.26
C GLU A 81 -1.11 -9.09 0.16
N TYR A 82 -1.39 -9.15 1.45
CA TYR A 82 -2.43 -10.01 2.02
C TYR A 82 -3.80 -9.34 2.06
N ASP A 83 -4.83 -10.15 2.03
CA ASP A 83 -6.20 -9.69 2.19
C ASP A 83 -6.48 -9.40 3.67
N CYS A 84 -6.96 -8.17 3.95
CA CYS A 84 -7.36 -7.71 5.28
C CYS A 84 -8.77 -7.13 5.19
N PHE A 85 -9.74 -7.95 4.78
CA PHE A 85 -11.11 -7.49 4.58
C PHE A 85 -12.01 -7.81 5.77
N TYR A 86 -12.99 -6.95 5.98
CA TYR A 86 -14.19 -7.27 6.73
C TYR A 86 -15.17 -7.99 5.79
N GLU A 87 -15.10 -9.31 5.77
CA GLU A 87 -15.74 -10.20 4.76
C GLU A 87 -17.25 -10.02 4.61
N HIS A 88 -17.94 -9.51 5.64
CA HIS A 88 -19.39 -9.29 5.62
C HIS A 88 -19.78 -7.89 5.14
N MET A 89 -18.83 -6.98 4.99
CA MET A 89 -19.09 -5.65 4.44
C MET A 89 -19.22 -5.73 2.91
N SER A 90 -19.94 -4.78 2.32
CA SER A 90 -19.84 -4.52 0.89
C SER A 90 -18.54 -3.77 0.59
N ALA A 91 -18.12 -3.73 -0.68
CA ALA A 91 -16.92 -2.98 -1.03
C ALA A 91 -17.10 -1.47 -0.80
N VAL A 92 -18.28 -0.94 -1.07
CA VAL A 92 -18.55 0.50 -0.82
C VAL A 92 -18.51 0.80 0.67
N ASP A 93 -19.12 -0.03 1.53
CA ASP A 93 -19.05 0.18 2.98
C ASP A 93 -17.61 0.07 3.51
N TYR A 94 -16.84 -0.89 2.98
CA TYR A 94 -15.45 -1.09 3.35
C TYR A 94 -14.58 0.12 2.99
N VAL A 95 -14.68 0.64 1.78
CA VAL A 95 -13.90 1.81 1.35
C VAL A 95 -14.36 3.07 2.11
N THR A 96 -15.68 3.26 2.26
CA THR A 96 -16.25 4.38 3.05
C THR A 96 -15.72 4.35 4.49
N TYR A 97 -15.68 3.18 5.12
CA TYR A 97 -15.17 3.04 6.49
C TYR A 97 -13.72 3.56 6.62
N PHE A 98 -12.85 3.25 5.65
CA PHE A 98 -11.46 3.74 5.68
C PHE A 98 -11.36 5.24 5.41
N LEU A 99 -12.23 5.81 4.58
CA LEU A 99 -12.28 7.25 4.35
C LEU A 99 -12.75 8.02 5.60
N LEU A 100 -13.68 7.45 6.38
CA LEU A 100 -14.06 8.02 7.68
C LEU A 100 -12.89 8.05 8.67
N ILE A 101 -11.97 7.09 8.61
CA ILE A 101 -10.74 7.10 9.42
C ILE A 101 -9.76 8.20 8.95
N HIS A 102 -9.86 8.62 7.69
CA HIS A 102 -9.13 9.76 7.11
C HIS A 102 -9.87 11.10 7.30
N ASP A 103 -10.79 11.18 8.24
CA ASP A 103 -11.54 12.40 8.62
C ASP A 103 -12.45 12.99 7.53
N PHE A 104 -12.79 12.22 6.47
CA PHE A 104 -13.83 12.62 5.53
C PHE A 104 -15.22 12.57 6.19
N ASP A 105 -16.11 13.49 5.84
CA ASP A 105 -17.51 13.35 6.24
C ASP A 105 -18.18 12.14 5.54
N ARG A 106 -19.32 11.69 6.07
CA ARG A 106 -19.98 10.46 5.61
C ARG A 106 -20.43 10.53 4.15
N ASP A 107 -20.94 11.66 3.71
CA ASP A 107 -21.49 11.79 2.35
C ASP A 107 -20.36 11.88 1.32
N GLU A 108 -19.32 12.64 1.63
CA GLU A 108 -18.10 12.70 0.84
C GLU A 108 -17.41 11.32 0.78
N ALA A 109 -17.21 10.66 1.92
CA ALA A 109 -16.60 9.35 2.00
C ALA A 109 -17.35 8.30 1.14
N ASN A 110 -18.69 8.30 1.20
CA ASN A 110 -19.52 7.40 0.39
C ASN A 110 -19.39 7.71 -1.11
N THR A 111 -19.37 8.99 -1.48
CA THR A 111 -19.23 9.42 -2.87
C THR A 111 -17.87 9.05 -3.42
N ARG A 112 -16.78 9.32 -2.71
CA ARG A 112 -15.41 8.94 -3.10
C ARG A 112 -15.25 7.42 -3.21
N ALA A 113 -15.82 6.66 -2.26
CA ALA A 113 -15.80 5.20 -2.29
C ALA A 113 -16.46 4.64 -3.56
N LYS A 114 -17.63 5.15 -3.93
CA LYS A 114 -18.32 4.74 -5.17
C LYS A 114 -17.49 5.07 -6.40
N ASN A 115 -16.97 6.30 -6.49
CA ASN A 115 -16.18 6.74 -7.64
C ASN A 115 -14.94 5.86 -7.82
N SER A 116 -14.17 5.61 -6.78
CA SER A 116 -12.97 4.76 -6.87
C SER A 116 -13.28 3.31 -7.26
N LEU A 117 -14.42 2.77 -6.83
CA LEU A 117 -14.87 1.43 -7.23
C LEU A 117 -15.35 1.39 -8.68
N VAL A 118 -16.02 2.43 -9.15
CA VAL A 118 -16.44 2.56 -10.57
C VAL A 118 -15.22 2.65 -11.49
N GLU A 119 -14.23 3.47 -11.16
CA GLU A 119 -12.97 3.61 -11.92
C GLU A 119 -12.24 2.26 -12.09
N LEU A 120 -12.37 1.36 -11.10
CA LEU A 120 -11.79 0.02 -11.15
C LEU A 120 -12.72 -1.05 -11.75
N GLY A 121 -13.88 -0.64 -12.29
CA GLY A 121 -14.85 -1.53 -12.93
C GLY A 121 -15.53 -2.50 -11.96
N LEU A 122 -15.90 -2.01 -10.78
CA LEU A 122 -16.64 -2.76 -9.75
C LEU A 122 -18.06 -2.23 -9.54
N GLN A 123 -18.58 -1.36 -10.41
CA GLN A 123 -19.89 -0.72 -10.29
C GLN A 123 -21.03 -1.72 -10.04
N ASP A 124 -21.03 -2.86 -10.73
CA ASP A 124 -22.09 -3.87 -10.62
C ASP A 124 -21.99 -4.75 -9.36
N ALA A 125 -20.83 -4.71 -8.72
CA ALA A 125 -20.53 -5.58 -7.57
C ALA A 125 -20.36 -4.82 -6.27
N MET A 126 -20.20 -3.49 -6.28
CA MET A 126 -19.76 -2.70 -5.11
C MET A 126 -20.67 -2.83 -3.87
N TYR A 127 -21.94 -3.20 -4.06
CA TYR A 127 -22.88 -3.44 -2.96
C TYR A 127 -22.93 -4.90 -2.48
N ARG A 128 -22.23 -5.81 -3.18
CA ARG A 128 -22.14 -7.21 -2.75
C ARG A 128 -21.12 -7.37 -1.65
N LYS A 129 -21.32 -8.39 -0.80
CA LYS A 129 -20.37 -8.74 0.28
C LYS A 129 -19.01 -9.18 -0.29
N ILE A 130 -17.93 -8.67 0.26
CA ILE A 130 -16.55 -8.95 -0.19
C ILE A 130 -16.23 -10.45 -0.15
N ARG A 131 -16.81 -11.22 0.76
CA ARG A 131 -16.66 -12.70 0.79
C ARG A 131 -17.04 -13.40 -0.51
N THR A 132 -17.86 -12.75 -1.36
CA THR A 132 -18.30 -13.30 -2.66
C THR A 132 -17.41 -12.88 -3.82
N TYR A 133 -16.34 -12.11 -3.55
CA TYR A 133 -15.47 -11.55 -4.58
C TYR A 133 -14.43 -12.56 -5.05
N SER A 134 -14.15 -12.53 -6.36
CA SER A 134 -12.98 -13.20 -6.92
C SER A 134 -11.68 -12.53 -6.43
N ARG A 135 -10.55 -13.22 -6.58
CA ARG A 135 -9.23 -12.66 -6.24
C ARG A 135 -8.96 -11.31 -6.94
N GLY A 136 -9.33 -11.20 -8.23
CA GLY A 136 -9.17 -9.95 -8.98
C GLY A 136 -10.04 -8.82 -8.44
N MET A 137 -11.30 -9.12 -8.06
CA MET A 137 -12.18 -8.13 -7.44
C MET A 137 -11.67 -7.67 -6.07
N ARG A 138 -11.13 -8.58 -5.28
CA ARG A 138 -10.47 -8.25 -4.00
C ARG A 138 -9.28 -7.33 -4.21
N GLN A 139 -8.42 -7.64 -5.20
CA GLN A 139 -7.27 -6.78 -5.53
C GLN A 139 -7.72 -5.37 -5.95
N LYS A 140 -8.72 -5.27 -6.82
CA LYS A 140 -9.32 -3.99 -7.21
C LYS A 140 -9.88 -3.22 -6.01
N THR A 141 -10.54 -3.89 -5.08
CA THR A 141 -11.07 -3.26 -3.85
C THR A 141 -9.95 -2.74 -2.94
N LYS A 142 -8.82 -3.45 -2.82
CA LYS A 142 -7.64 -2.94 -2.09
C LYS A 142 -7.07 -1.68 -2.74
N VAL A 143 -7.01 -1.65 -4.07
CA VAL A 143 -6.56 -0.46 -4.81
C VAL A 143 -7.56 0.68 -4.60
N ALA A 144 -8.87 0.46 -4.78
CA ALA A 144 -9.90 1.47 -4.53
C ALA A 144 -9.76 2.12 -3.15
N ARG A 145 -9.59 1.28 -2.11
CA ARG A 145 -9.36 1.79 -0.75
C ARG A 145 -8.12 2.68 -0.65
N ALA A 146 -7.03 2.26 -1.30
CA ALA A 146 -5.76 2.95 -1.21
C ALA A 146 -5.72 4.26 -2.02
N THR A 147 -6.59 4.43 -3.02
CA THR A 147 -6.64 5.60 -3.90
C THR A 147 -7.80 6.55 -3.62
N ALA A 148 -8.83 6.10 -2.89
CA ALA A 148 -10.07 6.88 -2.69
C ALA A 148 -9.88 8.22 -1.94
N PHE A 149 -8.80 8.37 -1.16
CA PHE A 149 -8.47 9.63 -0.47
C PHE A 149 -7.46 10.50 -1.25
N ASP A 150 -7.16 10.14 -2.51
CA ASP A 150 -6.27 10.88 -3.41
C ASP A 150 -4.83 11.04 -2.86
N PRO A 151 -4.13 9.93 -2.59
CA PRO A 151 -2.79 9.97 -2.02
C PRO A 151 -1.76 10.54 -2.99
N GLU A 152 -0.75 11.24 -2.46
CA GLU A 152 0.38 11.76 -3.25
C GLU A 152 1.35 10.63 -3.67
N ILE A 153 1.43 9.56 -2.87
CA ILE A 153 2.28 8.39 -3.11
C ILE A 153 1.44 7.13 -2.95
N LEU A 154 1.52 6.22 -3.92
CA LEU A 154 0.89 4.91 -3.83
C LEU A 154 1.95 3.81 -3.74
N VAL A 155 1.96 3.07 -2.63
CA VAL A 155 2.82 1.92 -2.41
C VAL A 155 2.01 0.64 -2.56
N CYS A 156 2.41 -0.23 -3.49
CA CYS A 156 1.69 -1.46 -3.78
C CYS A 156 2.61 -2.67 -3.64
N LEU A 157 2.25 -3.61 -2.75
CA LEU A 157 2.86 -4.93 -2.66
C LEU A 157 2.05 -5.90 -3.51
N LEU A 158 2.59 -6.24 -4.69
CA LEU A 158 1.96 -7.21 -5.58
C LEU A 158 2.55 -8.60 -5.32
N TYR A 159 1.68 -9.56 -5.01
CA TYR A 159 2.06 -10.97 -5.01
C TYR A 159 2.07 -11.47 -6.45
N THR A 160 3.24 -11.77 -6.97
CA THR A 160 3.36 -12.59 -8.18
C THR A 160 3.23 -14.04 -7.76
N SER A 161 2.06 -14.66 -8.02
CA SER A 161 1.98 -16.13 -7.95
C SER A 161 3.06 -16.68 -8.87
N PRO A 162 3.85 -17.69 -8.44
CA PRO A 162 4.72 -18.39 -9.37
C PRO A 162 3.85 -18.86 -10.55
N SER A 163 4.31 -18.58 -11.77
CA SER A 163 3.65 -19.09 -12.96
C SER A 163 3.62 -20.62 -12.86
N PRO A 164 2.57 -21.29 -13.35
CA PRO A 164 2.59 -22.75 -13.47
C PRO A 164 3.81 -23.32 -14.21
N ARG A 165 4.56 -22.46 -14.92
CA ARG A 165 5.81 -22.82 -15.61
C ARG A 165 7.05 -22.81 -14.70
N ASP A 166 6.95 -22.26 -13.49
CA ASP A 166 8.09 -22.18 -12.54
C ASP A 166 8.11 -23.37 -11.56
N ILE A 167 7.23 -24.37 -11.76
CA ILE A 167 7.06 -25.57 -10.93
C ILE A 167 7.46 -26.84 -11.70
N SER A 168 8.24 -26.72 -12.76
CA SER A 168 8.77 -27.88 -13.51
C SER A 168 10.26 -28.09 -13.26
#